data_954920f08ae840e24d0688b54aaaeef4
#
_entry.id   954920f08ae840e24d0688b54aaaeef4
#
_cell.length_a   1.000
_cell.length_b   1.000
_cell.length_c   1.000
_cell.angle_alpha   90.00
_cell.angle_beta   90.00
_cell.angle_gamma   90.00
#
_symmetry.space_group_name_H-M   'P 1'
#
loop_
_entity.id
_entity.type
_entity.pdbx_description
1 polymer ?
#
loop_
_entity_poly.entity_id
_entity_poly.type
_entity_poly.pdbx_seq_one_letter_code
_entity_poly.pdbx_strand_id
1 'polypeptide(L)'
;MKDYLVRGLVNSKNCRVFACTTTSLTNVAQQNHNLWPCASAALGRMMAVTLMMGAMNKNKEKMTVVINGGGPIGTMLCTTNSDGKIKGFVSNPEVHYTYNDTGKLAVGLCVGNQGTIQVTRDMGLKEPITSSSPLQTGEIGDDFSYYFMLSEQVPSVVAVGVLVEEDNTVRSAGGYIIQLLPEATEEDIAHIEDKIKNTPPVSQLLDEGHTPEEILKMIFEDVEILDTQDLSFECDCSKEKMEEALSTLHTKDLEDMINEDHGCEITCQFCNAHYQFSEDELKEILKKRQ
;
A
#
# COMPACT_ATOMS: atom_id res chain seq x y z
N MET A 1 12.23 -14.86 2.91
CA MET A 1 12.83 -13.85 3.84
C MET A 1 11.67 -13.24 4.61
N LYS A 2 11.84 -12.84 5.88
CA LYS A 2 10.76 -12.19 6.64
C LYS A 2 10.66 -10.74 6.20
N ASP A 3 9.43 -10.23 6.01
CA ASP A 3 9.24 -8.83 5.66
C ASP A 3 9.36 -7.95 6.89
N TYR A 4 10.08 -6.84 6.75
CA TYR A 4 10.29 -5.88 7.82
C TYR A 4 10.63 -4.49 7.27
N LEU A 5 10.51 -3.51 8.14
CA LEU A 5 10.82 -2.10 7.89
C LEU A 5 11.87 -1.64 8.90
N VAL A 6 12.78 -0.80 8.45
CA VAL A 6 13.69 -0.03 9.31
C VAL A 6 13.42 1.45 9.17
N ARG A 7 13.59 2.18 10.26
CA ARG A 7 13.61 3.64 10.27
C ARG A 7 14.92 4.15 10.85
N GLY A 8 15.42 5.25 10.30
CA GLY A 8 16.68 5.81 10.72
C GLY A 8 16.78 7.32 10.50
N LEU A 9 17.91 7.87 10.94
CA LEU A 9 18.31 9.24 10.74
C LEU A 9 19.66 9.30 10.02
N VAL A 10 19.85 10.35 9.25
CA VAL A 10 21.12 10.73 8.66
C VAL A 10 21.41 12.15 9.12
N ASN A 11 22.12 12.27 10.23
CA ASN A 11 22.35 13.54 10.89
C ASN A 11 23.20 14.50 10.05
N SER A 12 24.17 13.96 9.29
CA SER A 12 25.04 14.75 8.38
C SER A 12 24.30 15.37 7.20
N LYS A 13 23.07 14.91 6.91
CA LYS A 13 22.24 15.33 5.78
C LYS A 13 20.87 15.83 6.17
N ASN A 14 20.63 15.99 7.46
CA ASN A 14 19.35 16.48 7.99
C ASN A 14 18.15 15.78 7.36
N CYS A 15 18.17 14.45 7.32
CA CYS A 15 17.04 13.67 6.80
C CYS A 15 16.71 12.46 7.67
N ARG A 16 15.44 12.06 7.63
CA ARG A 16 14.97 10.78 8.15
C ARG A 16 14.72 9.81 7.01
N VAL A 17 14.97 8.54 7.27
CA VAL A 17 14.91 7.48 6.27
C VAL A 17 14.06 6.31 6.75
N PHE A 18 13.38 5.69 5.79
CA PHE A 18 12.62 4.46 5.98
C PHE A 18 12.98 3.52 4.84
N ALA A 19 13.15 2.24 5.11
CA ALA A 19 13.30 1.23 4.07
C ALA A 19 12.63 -0.07 4.49
N CYS A 20 12.11 -0.82 3.52
CA CYS A 20 11.42 -2.07 3.80
C CYS A 20 11.62 -3.11 2.70
N THR A 21 11.52 -4.38 3.09
CA THR A 21 11.22 -5.49 2.21
C THR A 21 9.77 -5.93 2.44
N THR A 22 9.03 -6.19 1.36
CA THR A 22 7.60 -6.53 1.38
C THR A 22 7.26 -7.70 0.46
N THR A 23 8.24 -8.53 0.13
CA THR A 23 8.10 -9.61 -0.86
C THR A 23 7.06 -10.64 -0.46
N SER A 24 7.09 -11.10 0.80
CA SER A 24 6.18 -12.15 1.28
C SER A 24 4.75 -11.64 1.36
N LEU A 25 4.54 -10.44 1.91
CA LEU A 25 3.19 -9.85 2.03
C LEU A 25 2.59 -9.49 0.65
N THR A 26 3.44 -9.11 -0.32
CA THR A 26 2.98 -8.84 -1.68
C THR A 26 2.57 -10.14 -2.40
N ASN A 27 3.28 -11.26 -2.15
CA ASN A 27 2.86 -12.57 -2.62
C ASN A 27 1.53 -13.01 -1.99
N VAL A 28 1.29 -12.72 -0.71
CA VAL A 28 -0.02 -13.00 -0.08
C VAL A 28 -1.14 -12.23 -0.79
N ALA A 29 -0.93 -10.94 -1.08
CA ALA A 29 -1.90 -10.15 -1.85
C ALA A 29 -2.11 -10.71 -3.26
N GLN A 30 -1.02 -11.09 -3.95
CA GLN A 30 -1.06 -11.69 -5.27
C GLN A 30 -1.91 -12.97 -5.27
N GLN A 31 -1.69 -13.87 -4.31
CA GLN A 31 -2.42 -15.13 -4.19
C GLN A 31 -3.90 -14.91 -3.83
N ASN A 32 -4.18 -14.01 -2.88
CA ASN A 32 -5.55 -13.72 -2.45
C ASN A 32 -6.43 -13.21 -3.60
N HIS A 33 -5.86 -12.44 -4.51
CA HIS A 33 -6.60 -11.76 -5.57
C HIS A 33 -6.27 -12.27 -6.98
N ASN A 34 -5.38 -13.25 -7.11
CA ASN A 34 -4.89 -13.75 -8.40
C ASN A 34 -4.39 -12.60 -9.30
N LEU A 35 -3.57 -11.70 -8.71
CA LEU A 35 -3.09 -10.51 -9.41
C LEU A 35 -2.20 -10.87 -10.58
N TRP A 36 -2.43 -10.23 -11.73
CA TRP A 36 -1.52 -10.27 -12.86
C TRP A 36 -0.33 -9.32 -12.64
N PRO A 37 0.75 -9.43 -13.45
CA PRO A 37 2.03 -8.77 -13.14
C PRO A 37 1.94 -7.27 -12.88
N CYS A 38 1.20 -6.50 -13.69
CA CYS A 38 1.06 -5.06 -13.44
C CYS A 38 0.27 -4.74 -12.18
N ALA A 39 -0.79 -5.50 -11.90
CA ALA A 39 -1.58 -5.34 -10.68
C ALA A 39 -0.75 -5.68 -9.44
N SER A 40 0.05 -6.76 -9.49
CA SER A 40 0.99 -7.12 -8.42
C SER A 40 2.03 -6.04 -8.18
N ALA A 41 2.61 -5.48 -9.27
CA ALA A 41 3.60 -4.42 -9.16
C ALA A 41 2.99 -3.11 -8.60
N ALA A 42 1.82 -2.70 -9.09
CA ALA A 42 1.14 -1.50 -8.62
C ALA A 42 0.76 -1.59 -7.15
N LEU A 43 0.06 -2.68 -6.76
CA LEU A 43 -0.39 -2.88 -5.37
C LEU A 43 0.80 -3.08 -4.42
N GLY A 44 1.83 -3.83 -4.81
CA GLY A 44 3.03 -4.04 -3.99
C GLY A 44 3.80 -2.75 -3.74
N ARG A 45 3.99 -1.89 -4.76
CA ARG A 45 4.57 -0.56 -4.59
C ARG A 45 3.74 0.30 -3.64
N MET A 46 2.42 0.32 -3.82
CA MET A 46 1.51 1.06 -2.96
C MET A 46 1.56 0.56 -1.51
N MET A 47 1.56 -0.76 -1.28
CA MET A 47 1.67 -1.34 0.05
C MET A 47 3.00 -0.96 0.73
N ALA A 48 4.13 -0.99 0.02
CA ALA A 48 5.42 -0.60 0.56
C ALA A 48 5.42 0.86 1.05
N VAL A 49 4.93 1.81 0.24
CA VAL A 49 4.81 3.22 0.65
C VAL A 49 3.86 3.35 1.83
N THR A 50 2.68 2.73 1.76
CA THR A 50 1.65 2.82 2.81
C THR A 50 2.16 2.31 4.16
N LEU A 51 2.94 1.22 4.18
CA LEU A 51 3.59 0.70 5.40
C LEU A 51 4.63 1.67 5.97
N MET A 52 5.49 2.23 5.11
CA MET A 52 6.46 3.24 5.54
C MET A 52 5.77 4.50 6.10
N MET A 53 4.68 4.94 5.48
CA MET A 53 3.84 6.03 6.01
C MET A 53 3.18 5.66 7.35
N GLY A 54 2.70 4.42 7.49
CA GLY A 54 2.17 3.90 8.76
C GLY A 54 3.18 3.98 9.91
N ALA A 55 4.45 3.66 9.62
CA ALA A 55 5.54 3.74 10.58
C ALA A 55 5.93 5.19 10.97
N MET A 56 5.49 6.20 10.20
CA MET A 56 5.67 7.63 10.56
C MET A 56 4.67 8.09 11.62
N ASN A 57 3.54 7.38 11.75
CA ASN A 57 2.49 7.75 12.69
C ASN A 57 2.88 7.43 14.13
N LYS A 58 2.40 8.26 15.05
CA LYS A 58 2.49 8.03 16.50
C LYS A 58 1.15 7.47 16.94
N ASN A 59 1.16 6.43 17.77
CA ASN A 59 -0.05 5.75 18.26
C ASN A 59 -0.68 4.75 17.26
N LYS A 60 -1.74 4.05 17.69
CA LYS A 60 -2.49 3.05 16.92
C LYS A 60 -3.43 3.68 15.88
N GLU A 61 -2.91 4.63 15.13
CA GLU A 61 -3.67 5.28 14.07
C GLU A 61 -3.88 4.32 12.90
N LYS A 62 -5.08 4.36 12.32
CA LYS A 62 -5.36 3.67 11.06
C LYS A 62 -5.20 4.64 9.91
N MET A 63 -4.58 4.17 8.85
CA MET A 63 -4.42 4.94 7.63
C MET A 63 -4.97 4.15 6.44
N THR A 64 -5.78 4.81 5.64
CA THR A 64 -6.30 4.28 4.38
C THR A 64 -5.78 5.14 3.24
N VAL A 65 -5.19 4.50 2.27
CA VAL A 65 -4.74 5.13 1.02
C VAL A 65 -5.59 4.60 -0.12
N VAL A 66 -6.09 5.51 -0.95
CA VAL A 66 -6.86 5.20 -2.16
C VAL A 66 -6.20 5.87 -3.35
N ILE A 67 -5.97 5.11 -4.41
CA ILE A 67 -5.49 5.61 -5.69
C ILE A 67 -6.50 5.23 -6.77
N ASN A 68 -6.90 6.22 -7.55
CA ASN A 68 -7.66 6.00 -8.78
C ASN A 68 -7.13 6.97 -9.83
N GLY A 69 -6.43 6.45 -10.83
CA GLY A 69 -5.81 7.22 -11.90
C GLY A 69 -6.60 7.18 -13.22
N GLY A 70 -7.76 6.53 -13.25
CA GLY A 70 -8.55 6.34 -14.46
C GLY A 70 -7.98 5.27 -15.40
N GLY A 71 -6.93 4.55 -15.00
CA GLY A 71 -6.37 3.44 -15.76
C GLY A 71 -7.16 2.13 -15.58
N PRO A 72 -6.81 1.09 -16.35
CA PRO A 72 -7.56 -0.18 -16.38
C PRO A 72 -7.55 -0.97 -15.07
N ILE A 73 -6.61 -0.72 -14.15
CA ILE A 73 -6.58 -1.35 -12.82
C ILE A 73 -7.76 -0.88 -11.95
N GLY A 74 -8.36 0.27 -12.28
CA GLY A 74 -9.42 0.90 -11.51
C GLY A 74 -8.92 1.50 -10.19
N THR A 75 -9.67 1.27 -9.13
CA THR A 75 -9.31 1.77 -7.80
C THR A 75 -8.40 0.79 -7.08
N MET A 76 -7.33 1.29 -6.50
CA MET A 76 -6.47 0.58 -5.56
C MET A 76 -6.69 1.12 -4.16
N LEU A 77 -6.78 0.24 -3.17
CA LEU A 77 -6.97 0.61 -1.78
C LEU A 77 -6.04 -0.20 -0.88
N CYS A 78 -5.34 0.50 0.02
CA CYS A 78 -4.56 -0.10 1.10
C CYS A 78 -4.97 0.50 2.44
N THR A 79 -5.03 -0.34 3.47
CA THR A 79 -5.22 0.11 4.85
C THR A 79 -4.13 -0.47 5.72
N THR A 80 -3.49 0.38 6.51
CA THR A 80 -2.43 0.01 7.46
C THR A 80 -2.67 0.62 8.83
N ASN A 81 -1.92 0.15 9.80
CA ASN A 81 -1.78 0.74 11.12
C ASN A 81 -0.31 0.89 11.50
N SER A 82 -0.03 1.48 12.66
CA SER A 82 1.33 1.63 13.17
C SER A 82 2.02 0.32 13.58
N ASP A 83 1.31 -0.81 13.60
CA ASP A 83 1.85 -2.11 14.04
C ASP A 83 2.46 -2.92 12.87
N GLY A 84 2.62 -2.31 11.68
CA GLY A 84 3.21 -2.96 10.50
C GLY A 84 2.27 -3.94 9.78
N LYS A 85 0.97 -3.86 10.05
CA LYS A 85 -0.05 -4.68 9.41
C LYS A 85 -0.69 -3.94 8.26
N ILE A 86 -0.84 -4.61 7.13
CA ILE A 86 -1.45 -4.03 5.93
C ILE A 86 -2.44 -5.00 5.31
N LYS A 87 -3.45 -4.45 4.67
CA LYS A 87 -4.34 -5.14 3.72
C LYS A 87 -4.65 -4.20 2.57
N GLY A 88 -4.88 -4.77 1.39
CA GLY A 88 -5.17 -3.97 0.21
C GLY A 88 -5.71 -4.82 -0.92
N PHE A 89 -6.31 -4.17 -1.90
CA PHE A 89 -6.84 -4.78 -3.11
C PHE A 89 -6.83 -3.79 -4.28
N VAL A 90 -7.08 -4.31 -5.47
CA VAL A 90 -7.33 -3.54 -6.70
C VAL A 90 -8.69 -3.94 -7.28
N SER A 91 -9.38 -3.02 -7.96
CA SER A 91 -10.69 -3.31 -8.55
C SER A 91 -10.61 -4.28 -9.73
N ASN A 92 -9.54 -4.21 -10.52
CA ASN A 92 -9.30 -5.14 -11.63
C ASN A 92 -7.92 -5.79 -11.48
N PRO A 93 -7.87 -7.06 -11.02
CA PRO A 93 -6.61 -7.77 -10.81
C PRO A 93 -5.97 -8.26 -12.12
N GLU A 94 -6.72 -8.41 -13.22
CA GLU A 94 -6.29 -9.01 -14.48
C GLU A 94 -5.72 -7.97 -15.44
N VAL A 95 -4.73 -7.19 -14.98
CA VAL A 95 -4.11 -6.12 -15.77
C VAL A 95 -2.64 -6.39 -16.00
N HIS A 96 -2.23 -6.39 -17.28
CA HIS A 96 -0.85 -6.58 -17.68
C HIS A 96 -0.53 -5.75 -18.93
N TYR A 97 0.43 -4.82 -18.79
CA TYR A 97 1.01 -4.04 -19.86
C TYR A 97 2.53 -3.96 -19.69
N THR A 98 3.25 -3.91 -20.80
CA THR A 98 4.69 -3.69 -20.83
C THR A 98 5.03 -2.52 -21.74
N TYR A 99 6.11 -1.81 -21.42
CA TYR A 99 6.67 -0.82 -22.34
C TYR A 99 7.39 -1.53 -23.48
N ASN A 100 7.03 -1.18 -24.75
CA ASN A 100 7.52 -1.85 -25.96
C ASN A 100 9.04 -1.75 -26.15
N ASP A 101 9.66 -0.68 -25.66
CA ASP A 101 11.08 -0.38 -25.80
C ASP A 101 11.96 -1.11 -24.77
N THR A 102 11.44 -1.33 -23.57
CA THR A 102 12.19 -1.88 -22.44
C THR A 102 11.74 -3.27 -22.01
N GLY A 103 10.53 -3.68 -22.38
CA GLY A 103 9.88 -4.90 -21.86
C GLY A 103 9.50 -4.83 -20.38
N LYS A 104 9.74 -3.69 -19.70
CA LYS A 104 9.38 -3.50 -18.30
C LYS A 104 7.87 -3.37 -18.13
N LEU A 105 7.37 -3.76 -16.96
CA LEU A 105 5.95 -3.57 -16.60
C LEU A 105 5.58 -2.07 -16.67
N ALA A 106 4.53 -1.76 -17.40
CA ALA A 106 4.05 -0.40 -17.60
C ALA A 106 3.02 -0.03 -16.52
N VAL A 107 3.47 0.08 -15.28
CA VAL A 107 2.61 0.34 -14.12
C VAL A 107 1.85 1.65 -14.28
N GLY A 108 2.52 2.70 -14.75
CA GLY A 108 1.88 3.99 -15.01
C GLY A 108 0.70 3.92 -16.00
N LEU A 109 0.79 3.06 -17.02
CA LEU A 109 -0.33 2.83 -17.95
C LEU A 109 -1.47 2.04 -17.29
N CYS A 110 -1.15 1.12 -16.39
CA CYS A 110 -2.16 0.35 -15.65
C CYS A 110 -2.94 1.22 -14.68
N VAL A 111 -2.25 2.08 -13.94
CA VAL A 111 -2.82 2.97 -12.91
C VAL A 111 -3.52 4.17 -13.55
N GLY A 112 -2.89 4.76 -14.58
CA GLY A 112 -3.28 6.04 -15.16
C GLY A 112 -2.85 7.22 -14.29
N ASN A 113 -3.00 8.44 -14.82
CA ASN A 113 -2.60 9.66 -14.14
C ASN A 113 -3.68 10.76 -14.16
N GLN A 114 -4.93 10.41 -14.55
CA GLN A 114 -6.05 11.34 -14.61
C GLN A 114 -6.92 11.24 -13.34
N GLY A 115 -6.27 11.31 -12.17
CA GLY A 115 -6.97 11.13 -10.91
C GLY A 115 -6.12 11.52 -9.72
N THR A 116 -6.37 10.88 -8.56
CA THR A 116 -5.80 11.32 -7.28
C THR A 116 -5.28 10.18 -6.41
N ILE A 117 -4.33 10.53 -5.54
CA ILE A 117 -4.04 9.83 -4.28
C ILE A 117 -4.87 10.51 -3.20
N GLN A 118 -5.54 9.71 -2.37
CA GLN A 118 -6.22 10.16 -1.17
C GLN A 118 -5.67 9.38 0.03
N VAL A 119 -5.26 10.09 1.07
CA VAL A 119 -4.77 9.51 2.33
C VAL A 119 -5.68 9.95 3.46
N THR A 120 -6.37 9.00 4.06
CA THR A 120 -7.25 9.21 5.20
C THR A 120 -6.59 8.66 6.46
N ARG A 121 -6.43 9.50 7.49
CA ARG A 121 -5.89 9.13 8.81
C ARG A 121 -6.99 9.19 9.85
N ASP A 122 -7.23 8.04 10.47
CA ASP A 122 -8.12 7.93 11.62
C ASP A 122 -7.27 7.90 12.90
N MET A 123 -7.24 9.04 13.56
CA MET A 123 -6.50 9.27 14.81
C MET A 123 -7.38 9.09 16.06
N GLY A 124 -8.57 8.48 15.91
CA GLY A 124 -9.55 8.35 17.00
C GLY A 124 -10.25 9.67 17.37
N LEU A 125 -10.18 10.67 16.47
CA LEU A 125 -10.90 11.93 16.59
C LEU A 125 -12.35 11.76 16.10
N LYS A 126 -13.16 12.81 16.26
CA LYS A 126 -14.58 12.79 15.84
C LYS A 126 -14.73 12.45 14.35
N GLU A 127 -13.83 12.94 13.52
CA GLU A 127 -13.81 12.68 12.08
C GLU A 127 -12.37 12.39 11.63
N PRO A 128 -12.17 11.43 10.70
CA PRO A 128 -10.88 11.19 10.09
C PRO A 128 -10.43 12.41 9.26
N ILE A 129 -9.12 12.58 9.13
CA ILE A 129 -8.54 13.64 8.29
C ILE A 129 -8.15 13.04 6.96
N THR A 130 -8.63 13.63 5.86
CA THR A 130 -8.28 13.22 4.50
C THR A 130 -7.49 14.31 3.79
N SER A 131 -6.34 13.95 3.24
CA SER A 131 -5.55 14.77 2.33
C SER A 131 -5.51 14.12 0.94
N SER A 132 -5.31 14.94 -0.11
CA SER A 132 -5.35 14.46 -1.48
C SER A 132 -4.35 15.22 -2.36
N SER A 133 -3.79 14.55 -3.35
CA SER A 133 -3.00 15.16 -4.42
C SER A 133 -3.32 14.54 -5.78
N PRO A 134 -3.19 15.28 -6.90
CA PRO A 134 -3.29 14.72 -8.23
C PRO A 134 -2.11 13.77 -8.50
N LEU A 135 -2.38 12.71 -9.27
CA LEU A 135 -1.35 11.82 -9.80
C LEU A 135 -0.51 12.55 -10.86
N GLN A 136 0.76 12.19 -10.95
CA GLN A 136 1.70 12.74 -11.93
C GLN A 136 1.97 11.73 -13.06
N THR A 137 2.37 10.53 -12.69
CA THR A 137 2.83 9.51 -13.66
C THR A 137 2.05 8.18 -13.58
N GLY A 138 1.45 7.88 -12.43
CA GLY A 138 0.88 6.57 -12.13
C GLY A 138 1.94 5.50 -11.76
N GLU A 139 3.23 5.86 -11.71
CA GLU A 139 4.33 4.95 -11.32
C GLU A 139 4.45 4.75 -9.81
N ILE A 140 3.54 5.33 -9.03
CA ILE A 140 3.42 5.25 -7.56
C ILE A 140 4.53 6.02 -6.83
N GLY A 141 5.81 5.76 -7.07
CA GLY A 141 6.92 6.43 -6.38
C GLY A 141 6.90 7.94 -6.59
N ASP A 142 6.84 8.38 -7.85
CA ASP A 142 6.77 9.80 -8.23
C ASP A 142 5.51 10.46 -7.67
N ASP A 143 4.39 9.76 -7.72
CA ASP A 143 3.09 10.25 -7.26
C ASP A 143 3.09 10.50 -5.73
N PHE A 144 3.70 9.59 -4.95
CA PHE A 144 3.87 9.80 -3.52
C PHE A 144 4.93 10.85 -3.17
N SER A 145 6.01 10.98 -3.95
CA SER A 145 6.96 12.08 -3.78
C SER A 145 6.26 13.43 -3.94
N TYR A 146 5.39 13.54 -4.95
CA TYR A 146 4.56 14.73 -5.15
C TYR A 146 3.52 14.94 -4.05
N TYR A 147 2.86 13.85 -3.59
CA TYR A 147 1.94 13.91 -2.45
C TYR A 147 2.61 14.46 -1.19
N PHE A 148 3.79 13.97 -0.84
CA PHE A 148 4.54 14.47 0.33
C PHE A 148 4.86 15.95 0.21
N MET A 149 5.29 16.39 -0.97
CA MET A 149 5.60 17.79 -1.22
C MET A 149 4.35 18.68 -1.11
N LEU A 150 3.24 18.29 -1.75
CA LEU A 150 2.04 19.12 -1.85
C LEU A 150 1.19 19.08 -0.59
N SER A 151 0.93 17.88 -0.06
CA SER A 151 -0.05 17.65 1.02
C SER A 151 0.58 17.64 2.40
N GLU A 152 1.79 17.09 2.54
CA GLU A 152 2.49 17.01 3.82
C GLU A 152 3.51 18.15 4.00
N GLN A 153 3.84 18.87 2.93
CA GLN A 153 4.84 19.94 2.90
C GLN A 153 6.24 19.47 3.36
N VAL A 154 6.56 18.22 3.09
CA VAL A 154 7.84 17.58 3.40
C VAL A 154 8.48 17.11 2.11
N PRO A 155 9.53 17.75 1.59
CA PRO A 155 10.25 17.25 0.43
C PRO A 155 10.76 15.84 0.68
N SER A 156 10.39 14.92 -0.21
CA SER A 156 10.65 13.49 -0.01
C SER A 156 11.01 12.81 -1.32
N VAL A 157 11.91 11.83 -1.23
CA VAL A 157 12.16 10.88 -2.31
C VAL A 157 11.50 9.56 -1.95
N VAL A 158 10.74 9.02 -2.86
CA VAL A 158 10.07 7.71 -2.71
C VAL A 158 10.55 6.78 -3.82
N ALA A 159 11.28 5.76 -3.45
CA ALA A 159 11.71 4.71 -4.37
C ALA A 159 11.08 3.38 -3.96
N VAL A 160 10.24 2.84 -4.84
CA VAL A 160 9.56 1.55 -4.64
C VAL A 160 9.66 0.69 -5.88
N GLY A 161 9.75 -0.61 -5.70
CA GLY A 161 9.89 -1.52 -6.81
C GLY A 161 9.37 -2.92 -6.49
N VAL A 162 8.90 -3.59 -7.53
CA VAL A 162 8.43 -4.98 -7.46
C VAL A 162 8.91 -5.69 -8.72
N LEU A 163 9.53 -6.84 -8.56
CA LEU A 163 9.85 -7.76 -9.65
C LEU A 163 8.88 -8.94 -9.59
N VAL A 164 8.27 -9.23 -10.74
CA VAL A 164 7.27 -10.31 -10.88
C VAL A 164 7.81 -11.31 -11.91
N GLU A 165 7.70 -12.59 -11.58
CA GLU A 165 8.09 -13.71 -12.45
C GLU A 165 7.01 -14.01 -13.51
N GLU A 166 7.35 -14.86 -14.47
CA GLU A 166 6.43 -15.28 -15.54
C GLU A 166 5.21 -16.06 -15.01
N ASP A 167 5.33 -16.70 -13.85
CA ASP A 167 4.24 -17.40 -13.17
C ASP A 167 3.39 -16.51 -12.27
N ASN A 168 3.57 -15.19 -12.35
CA ASN A 168 2.96 -14.13 -11.55
C ASN A 168 3.42 -14.08 -10.08
N THR A 169 4.37 -14.91 -9.64
CA THR A 169 4.93 -14.78 -8.29
C THR A 169 5.79 -13.52 -8.15
N VAL A 170 5.78 -12.93 -6.97
CA VAL A 170 6.61 -11.76 -6.68
C VAL A 170 7.98 -12.22 -6.21
N ARG A 171 9.02 -11.93 -6.99
CA ARG A 171 10.41 -12.30 -6.71
C ARG A 171 11.05 -11.38 -5.69
N SER A 172 10.83 -10.08 -5.82
CA SER A 172 11.27 -9.07 -4.85
C SER A 172 10.31 -7.90 -4.81
N ALA A 173 10.07 -7.34 -3.62
CA ALA A 173 9.26 -6.16 -3.42
C ALA A 173 9.74 -5.36 -2.21
N GLY A 174 9.66 -4.04 -2.29
CA GLY A 174 10.00 -3.14 -1.21
C GLY A 174 10.32 -1.73 -1.68
N GLY A 175 10.98 -0.97 -0.83
CA GLY A 175 11.30 0.41 -1.16
C GLY A 175 11.97 1.16 -0.02
N TYR A 176 12.24 2.44 -0.29
CA TYR A 176 12.68 3.38 0.73
C TYR A 176 12.03 4.76 0.54
N ILE A 177 11.95 5.50 1.63
CA ILE A 177 11.56 6.91 1.66
C ILE A 177 12.67 7.69 2.37
N ILE A 178 13.11 8.78 1.75
CA ILE A 178 14.03 9.76 2.34
C ILE A 178 13.26 11.06 2.48
N GLN A 179 13.19 11.61 3.68
CA GLN A 179 12.47 12.85 3.95
C GLN A 179 13.42 13.88 4.56
N LEU A 180 13.45 15.07 3.95
CA LEU A 180 14.24 16.18 4.46
C LEU A 180 13.65 16.72 5.77
N LEU A 181 14.52 17.06 6.71
CA LEU A 181 14.18 17.80 7.91
C LEU A 181 14.26 19.32 7.63
N PRO A 182 13.63 20.17 8.44
CA PRO A 182 13.60 21.63 8.20
C PRO A 182 14.98 22.29 8.09
N GLU A 183 16.01 21.69 8.68
CA GLU A 183 17.38 22.19 8.69
C GLU A 183 18.19 21.76 7.45
N ALA A 184 17.63 20.97 6.54
CA ALA A 184 18.31 20.51 5.34
C ALA A 184 18.67 21.68 4.40
N THR A 185 19.89 21.68 3.91
CA THR A 185 20.43 22.71 3.02
C THR A 185 20.33 22.30 1.55
N GLU A 186 20.48 23.27 0.64
CA GLU A 186 20.57 22.99 -0.81
C GLU A 186 21.72 22.01 -1.15
N GLU A 187 22.82 22.06 -0.38
CA GLU A 187 23.94 21.12 -0.55
C GLU A 187 23.56 19.70 -0.13
N ASP A 188 22.76 19.55 0.94
CA ASP A 188 22.23 18.24 1.35
C ASP A 188 21.30 17.67 0.28
N ILE A 189 20.43 18.49 -0.28
CA ILE A 189 19.51 18.10 -1.36
C ILE A 189 20.31 17.62 -2.58
N ALA A 190 21.26 18.42 -3.07
CA ALA A 190 22.07 18.05 -4.22
C ALA A 190 22.87 16.76 -4.00
N HIS A 191 23.38 16.56 -2.78
CA HIS A 191 24.08 15.33 -2.43
C HIS A 191 23.16 14.10 -2.46
N ILE A 192 21.96 14.22 -1.89
CA ILE A 192 20.95 13.14 -1.87
C ILE A 192 20.53 12.78 -3.30
N GLU A 193 20.25 13.78 -4.14
CA GLU A 193 19.90 13.58 -5.55
C GLU A 193 20.98 12.84 -6.33
N ASP A 194 22.26 13.23 -6.14
CA ASP A 194 23.40 12.56 -6.78
C ASP A 194 23.53 11.11 -6.34
N LYS A 195 23.42 10.84 -5.04
CA LYS A 195 23.47 9.46 -4.49
C LYS A 195 22.33 8.60 -5.04
N ILE A 196 21.10 9.09 -5.05
CA ILE A 196 19.94 8.35 -5.55
C ILE A 196 20.08 8.05 -7.04
N LYS A 197 20.53 9.03 -7.84
CA LYS A 197 20.74 8.86 -9.28
C LYS A 197 21.73 7.76 -9.60
N ASN A 198 22.74 7.53 -8.73
CA ASN A 198 23.77 6.52 -8.87
C ASN A 198 23.42 5.18 -8.17
N THR A 199 22.28 5.12 -7.45
CA THR A 199 21.83 3.89 -6.78
C THR A 199 21.01 3.03 -7.74
N PRO A 200 21.28 1.73 -7.86
CA PRO A 200 20.45 0.83 -8.65
C PRO A 200 18.99 0.81 -8.20
N PRO A 201 18.04 0.38 -9.06
CA PRO A 201 16.64 0.25 -8.68
C PRO A 201 16.48 -0.62 -7.42
N VAL A 202 15.66 -0.17 -6.48
CA VAL A 202 15.49 -0.85 -5.18
C VAL A 202 15.03 -2.31 -5.31
N SER A 203 14.19 -2.62 -6.30
CA SER A 203 13.76 -4.00 -6.56
C SER A 203 14.91 -4.90 -7.01
N GLN A 204 15.90 -4.36 -7.73
CA GLN A 204 17.10 -5.09 -8.11
C GLN A 204 17.98 -5.34 -6.89
N LEU A 205 18.21 -4.33 -6.05
CA LEU A 205 19.02 -4.50 -4.83
C LEU A 205 18.42 -5.56 -3.89
N LEU A 206 17.09 -5.54 -3.72
CA LEU A 206 16.38 -6.55 -2.92
C LEU A 206 16.47 -7.95 -3.55
N ASP A 207 16.44 -8.05 -4.87
CA ASP A 207 16.59 -9.30 -5.61
C ASP A 207 18.03 -9.89 -5.48
N GLU A 208 19.01 -9.02 -5.44
CA GLU A 208 20.42 -9.37 -5.18
C GLU A 208 20.69 -9.79 -3.72
N GLY A 209 19.66 -9.68 -2.85
CA GLY A 209 19.68 -10.11 -1.46
C GLY A 209 20.10 -9.04 -0.46
N HIS A 210 20.21 -7.78 -0.90
CA HIS A 210 20.49 -6.69 0.02
C HIS A 210 19.34 -6.43 1.00
N THR A 211 19.71 -6.20 2.25
CA THR A 211 18.76 -5.85 3.31
C THR A 211 18.36 -4.36 3.23
N PRO A 212 17.22 -3.97 3.81
CA PRO A 212 16.84 -2.56 3.91
C PRO A 212 17.92 -1.66 4.51
N GLU A 213 18.64 -2.14 5.53
CA GLU A 213 19.75 -1.43 6.16
C GLU A 213 20.94 -1.26 5.21
N GLU A 214 21.29 -2.30 4.44
CA GLU A 214 22.37 -2.25 3.47
C GLU A 214 22.05 -1.27 2.33
N ILE A 215 20.80 -1.25 1.87
CA ILE A 215 20.34 -0.30 0.85
C ILE A 215 20.50 1.13 1.35
N LEU A 216 20.05 1.42 2.58
CA LEU A 216 20.23 2.75 3.17
C LEU A 216 21.71 3.11 3.34
N LYS A 217 22.58 2.17 3.74
CA LYS A 217 24.02 2.38 3.87
C LYS A 217 24.73 2.60 2.53
N MET A 218 24.23 2.10 1.43
CA MET A 218 24.73 2.43 0.09
C MET A 218 24.48 3.88 -0.28
N ILE A 219 23.34 4.45 0.18
CA ILE A 219 22.99 5.84 -0.07
C ILE A 219 23.72 6.75 0.92
N PHE A 220 23.77 6.38 2.21
CA PHE A 220 24.32 7.18 3.29
C PHE A 220 25.23 6.33 4.19
N GLU A 221 26.51 6.69 4.26
CA GLU A 221 27.50 5.96 5.07
C GLU A 221 27.24 6.08 6.58
N ASP A 222 26.63 7.19 7.03
CA ASP A 222 26.40 7.54 8.43
C ASP A 222 24.94 7.36 8.87
N VAL A 223 24.15 6.54 8.18
CA VAL A 223 22.76 6.24 8.57
C VAL A 223 22.75 5.52 9.92
N GLU A 224 22.02 6.10 10.87
CA GLU A 224 21.73 5.53 12.18
C GLU A 224 20.36 4.86 12.16
N ILE A 225 20.31 3.53 12.27
CA ILE A 225 19.05 2.79 12.37
C ILE A 225 18.51 2.90 13.79
N LEU A 226 17.32 3.44 13.93
CA LEU A 226 16.67 3.70 15.22
C LEU A 226 15.74 2.58 15.66
N ASP A 227 15.10 1.91 14.71
CA ASP A 227 14.08 0.90 15.00
C ASP A 227 13.86 -0.03 13.81
N THR A 228 13.38 -1.24 14.13
CA THR A 228 13.02 -2.27 13.17
C THR A 228 11.63 -2.81 13.50
N GLN A 229 10.77 -2.95 12.50
CA GLN A 229 9.39 -3.39 12.66
C GLN A 229 9.06 -4.52 11.70
N ASP A 230 8.51 -5.61 12.22
CA ASP A 230 7.96 -6.70 11.39
C ASP A 230 6.77 -6.22 10.57
N LEU A 231 6.65 -6.72 9.34
CA LEU A 231 5.55 -6.40 8.44
C LEU A 231 4.76 -7.67 8.09
N SER A 232 3.44 -7.52 7.95
CA SER A 232 2.56 -8.62 7.54
C SER A 232 1.34 -8.15 6.76
N PHE A 233 0.87 -9.00 5.84
CA PHE A 233 -0.46 -8.85 5.27
C PHE A 233 -1.46 -9.50 6.24
N GLU A 234 -2.32 -8.70 6.86
CA GLU A 234 -3.34 -9.18 7.80
C GLU A 234 -4.70 -8.57 7.51
N CYS A 235 -5.69 -9.44 7.33
CA CYS A 235 -7.08 -9.04 7.27
C CYS A 235 -7.80 -9.45 8.55
N ASP A 236 -8.45 -8.51 9.18
CA ASP A 236 -9.20 -8.66 10.43
C ASP A 236 -10.71 -8.88 10.18
N CYS A 237 -11.09 -9.37 8.98
CA CYS A 237 -12.47 -9.73 8.68
C CYS A 237 -12.92 -10.95 9.50
N SER A 238 -14.19 -10.99 9.84
CA SER A 238 -14.83 -12.10 10.53
C SER A 238 -16.30 -12.18 10.13
N LYS A 239 -16.97 -13.30 10.45
CA LYS A 239 -18.40 -13.48 10.17
C LYS A 239 -19.22 -12.40 10.88
N GLU A 240 -18.84 -12.02 12.10
CA GLU A 240 -19.52 -10.98 12.89
C GLU A 240 -19.43 -9.60 12.20
N LYS A 241 -18.26 -9.24 11.65
CA LYS A 241 -18.10 -7.99 10.88
C LYS A 241 -18.90 -7.99 9.58
N MET A 242 -19.06 -9.14 8.94
CA MET A 242 -19.94 -9.28 7.77
C MET A 242 -21.41 -9.19 8.16
N GLU A 243 -21.79 -9.74 9.32
CA GLU A 243 -23.14 -9.57 9.89
C GLU A 243 -23.43 -8.09 10.18
N GLU A 244 -22.48 -7.36 10.78
CA GLU A 244 -22.61 -5.91 10.98
C GLU A 244 -22.81 -5.17 9.65
N ALA A 245 -22.04 -5.52 8.60
CA ALA A 245 -22.20 -4.91 7.28
C ALA A 245 -23.57 -5.21 6.67
N LEU A 246 -24.06 -6.45 6.74
CA LEU A 246 -25.41 -6.82 6.32
C LEU A 246 -26.47 -6.02 7.10
N SER A 247 -26.23 -5.77 8.38
CA SER A 247 -27.14 -4.99 9.21
C SER A 247 -27.30 -3.54 8.75
N THR A 248 -26.44 -3.00 7.88
CA THR A 248 -26.52 -1.65 7.33
C THR A 248 -27.28 -1.54 6.00
N LEU A 249 -27.59 -2.66 5.35
CA LEU A 249 -28.30 -2.70 4.07
C LEU A 249 -29.76 -2.19 4.21
N HIS A 250 -30.40 -1.81 3.12
CA HIS A 250 -31.82 -1.54 3.16
C HIS A 250 -32.63 -2.78 3.53
N THR A 251 -33.72 -2.59 4.29
CA THR A 251 -34.60 -3.70 4.72
C THR A 251 -35.07 -4.55 3.55
N LYS A 252 -35.43 -3.91 2.42
CA LYS A 252 -35.85 -4.61 1.21
C LYS A 252 -34.80 -5.54 0.66
N ASP A 253 -33.51 -5.11 0.61
CA ASP A 253 -32.43 -5.94 0.08
C ASP A 253 -32.23 -7.21 0.93
N LEU A 254 -32.34 -7.08 2.27
CA LEU A 254 -32.30 -8.22 3.18
C LEU A 254 -33.53 -9.15 3.00
N GLU A 255 -34.72 -8.58 2.80
CA GLU A 255 -35.93 -9.35 2.53
C GLU A 255 -35.85 -10.11 1.22
N ASP A 256 -35.28 -9.50 0.17
CA ASP A 256 -35.05 -10.17 -1.12
C ASP A 256 -34.07 -11.35 -0.97
N MET A 257 -32.94 -11.16 -0.25
CA MET A 257 -31.98 -12.26 0.07
C MET A 257 -32.62 -13.39 0.86
N ILE A 258 -33.58 -13.09 1.76
CA ILE A 258 -34.30 -14.09 2.55
C ILE A 258 -35.32 -14.85 1.69
N ASN A 259 -36.13 -14.13 0.92
CA ASN A 259 -37.30 -14.70 0.28
C ASN A 259 -37.02 -15.26 -1.12
N GLU A 260 -36.05 -14.70 -1.84
CA GLU A 260 -35.72 -15.09 -3.20
C GLU A 260 -34.48 -15.97 -3.26
N ASP A 261 -33.38 -15.58 -2.55
CA ASP A 261 -32.11 -16.28 -2.60
C ASP A 261 -31.92 -17.33 -1.51
N HIS A 262 -32.77 -17.31 -0.45
CA HIS A 262 -32.70 -18.20 0.72
C HIS A 262 -31.34 -18.21 1.44
N GLY A 263 -30.60 -17.09 1.37
CA GLY A 263 -29.28 -16.91 1.96
C GLY A 263 -28.41 -15.98 1.13
N CYS A 264 -27.18 -15.75 1.55
CA CYS A 264 -26.20 -15.03 0.74
C CYS A 264 -24.77 -15.48 1.05
N GLU A 265 -23.88 -15.21 0.11
CA GLU A 265 -22.43 -15.29 0.33
C GLU A 265 -21.81 -13.89 0.24
N ILE A 266 -20.97 -13.56 1.22
CA ILE A 266 -20.18 -12.34 1.20
C ILE A 266 -18.71 -12.70 1.05
N THR A 267 -18.05 -12.08 0.10
CA THR A 267 -16.61 -12.21 -0.10
C THR A 267 -15.89 -10.97 0.43
N CYS A 268 -14.90 -11.18 1.28
CA CYS A 268 -14.07 -10.07 1.78
C CYS A 268 -13.18 -9.52 0.66
N GLN A 269 -13.33 -8.25 0.32
CA GLN A 269 -12.54 -7.61 -0.73
C GLN A 269 -11.03 -7.56 -0.44
N PHE A 270 -10.59 -7.67 0.82
CA PHE A 270 -9.18 -7.62 1.19
C PHE A 270 -8.44 -8.96 1.14
N CYS A 271 -9.12 -10.07 1.41
CA CYS A 271 -8.46 -11.38 1.52
C CYS A 271 -9.20 -12.53 0.81
N ASN A 272 -10.28 -12.21 0.10
CA ASN A 272 -11.12 -13.19 -0.60
C ASN A 272 -11.73 -14.29 0.30
N ALA A 273 -11.75 -14.11 1.62
CA ALA A 273 -12.46 -15.02 2.52
C ALA A 273 -13.97 -14.98 2.26
N HIS A 274 -14.60 -16.15 2.18
CA HIS A 274 -16.01 -16.31 1.90
C HIS A 274 -16.80 -16.57 3.18
N TYR A 275 -17.91 -15.87 3.36
CA TYR A 275 -18.81 -15.97 4.51
C TYR A 275 -20.23 -16.29 4.03
N GLN A 276 -20.72 -17.46 4.42
CA GLN A 276 -22.06 -17.91 4.11
C GLN A 276 -23.04 -17.49 5.21
N PHE A 277 -24.20 -16.99 4.80
CA PHE A 277 -25.32 -16.64 5.68
C PHE A 277 -26.57 -17.40 5.19
N SER A 278 -27.13 -18.20 6.07
CA SER A 278 -28.41 -18.89 5.83
C SER A 278 -29.60 -17.95 5.94
N GLU A 279 -30.74 -18.39 5.40
CA GLU A 279 -32.00 -17.68 5.53
C GLU A 279 -32.35 -17.36 6.99
N ASP A 280 -32.12 -18.31 7.92
CA ASP A 280 -32.40 -18.10 9.34
C ASP A 280 -31.48 -17.05 9.97
N GLU A 281 -30.17 -17.03 9.62
CA GLU A 281 -29.23 -16.03 10.08
C GLU A 281 -29.63 -14.63 9.56
N LEU A 282 -30.04 -14.50 8.29
CA LEU A 282 -30.52 -13.23 7.74
C LEU A 282 -31.81 -12.74 8.42
N LYS A 283 -32.74 -13.65 8.76
CA LYS A 283 -33.94 -13.31 9.56
C LYS A 283 -33.60 -12.80 10.95
N GLU A 284 -32.56 -13.38 11.59
CA GLU A 284 -32.07 -12.91 12.88
C GLU A 284 -31.46 -11.49 12.79
N ILE A 285 -30.68 -11.22 11.74
CA ILE A 285 -30.13 -9.88 11.47
C ILE A 285 -31.28 -8.86 11.29
N LEU A 286 -32.30 -9.21 10.51
CA LEU A 286 -33.45 -8.35 10.28
C LEU A 286 -34.22 -8.03 11.57
N LYS A 287 -34.38 -9.03 12.47
CA LYS A 287 -35.04 -8.86 13.76
C LYS A 287 -34.26 -7.93 14.71
N LYS A 288 -32.93 -8.00 14.73
CA LYS A 288 -32.08 -7.17 15.59
C LYS A 288 -32.14 -5.67 15.24
N ARG A 289 -32.68 -5.31 14.08
CA ARG A 289 -32.84 -3.91 13.60
C ARG A 289 -34.16 -3.24 14.06
N GLN A 290 -35.11 -4.05 14.48
CA GLN A 290 -36.41 -3.58 15.03
C GLN A 290 -36.33 -3.28 16.54
#